data_5e96877a1bf057f0c823d284abb807ae
#
_entry.id   5e96877a1bf057f0c823d284abb807ae
#
_cell.length_a   1.000
_cell.length_b   1.000
_cell.length_c   1.000
_cell.angle_alpha   90.00
_cell.angle_beta   90.00
_cell.angle_gamma   90.00
#
_symmetry.space_group_name_H-M   'P 1'
#
loop_
_entity.id
_entity.type
_entity.pdbx_description
1 polymer ?
#
loop_
_entity_poly.entity_id
_entity_poly.type
_entity_poly.pdbx_seq_one_letter_code
_entity_poly.pdbx_strand_id
1 'polypeptide(L)'
;MGQSYLKNAALLTGADVLLRLAGMGLRIYLANALGGEGMGLYQLVLAVYALFVTLATAGVSVAATRLMAEELARGRAQARGMLVRLAGTGLLLGAAAMAAQYGLAGAAARWWLGDVRAAGALRVSAFGMPWMALSAVLRGFFIARRRVEPNVLSQLVEQSVRIGIIWYALEWGNAPDVSTRCTAVLAATAVSEAVSACILLLFYRGEAVRAFGAEKARRPADPARRLWEILWPVEGGRCLASALHTAENMLVPACLTVCLLDAGGRSAAVAQYGSLKGMALPLLTFPFGLLGSLSVLLMPEITQAHIRGERARLDCLLDRMLRLTGCFSALAGALFWVWGEPLALLLYHSREAGFYLRVLGPAMPLMYLESMVDGAMKGMGEQKAVFRYSLWDAVLRIAGVLLLLPRWGMKGFLWVILLSSAYTCQMNTARLLHVSGLQPRLWRWLGAPALAALVSAGAGEGLRALLAGWLGSGSTPTRLAALCAGGFGMAAVCLAVQWPLGLGEEVGAILRTEKSRRERQKSPENRNCSGHRGEN
;
A
#
# COMPACT_ATOMS: atom_id res chain seq x y z
N MET A 1 22.86 -18.50 -11.10
CA MET A 1 21.98 -17.98 -10.04
C MET A 1 21.48 -16.54 -10.31
N GLY A 2 22.26 -15.62 -10.89
CA GLY A 2 21.86 -14.22 -11.12
C GLY A 2 20.70 -14.00 -12.09
N GLN A 3 20.62 -14.73 -13.21
CA GLN A 3 19.57 -14.55 -14.22
C GLN A 3 18.18 -14.95 -13.72
N SER A 4 18.05 -16.02 -12.94
CA SER A 4 16.76 -16.45 -12.36
C SER A 4 16.26 -15.45 -11.32
N TYR A 5 17.14 -14.85 -10.52
CA TYR A 5 16.79 -13.83 -9.55
C TYR A 5 16.30 -12.53 -10.22
N LEU A 6 16.98 -12.09 -11.27
CA LEU A 6 16.59 -10.89 -12.03
C LEU A 6 15.23 -11.07 -12.72
N LYS A 7 15.00 -12.25 -13.31
CA LYS A 7 13.72 -12.61 -13.93
C LYS A 7 12.56 -12.60 -12.92
N ASN A 8 12.78 -13.19 -11.74
CA ASN A 8 11.75 -13.22 -10.69
C ASN A 8 11.48 -11.82 -10.12
N ALA A 9 12.51 -11.00 -9.95
CA ALA A 9 12.35 -9.61 -9.52
C ALA A 9 11.57 -8.78 -10.56
N ALA A 10 11.91 -8.90 -11.85
CA ALA A 10 11.21 -8.21 -12.93
C ALA A 10 9.74 -8.65 -13.04
N LEU A 11 9.47 -9.97 -12.91
CA LEU A 11 8.12 -10.52 -12.91
C LEU A 11 7.28 -9.96 -11.75
N LEU A 12 7.85 -9.93 -10.54
CA LEU A 12 7.19 -9.37 -9.36
C LEU A 12 6.88 -7.89 -9.52
N THR A 13 7.86 -7.10 -9.96
CA THR A 13 7.69 -5.66 -10.13
C THR A 13 6.67 -5.35 -11.23
N GLY A 14 6.74 -6.05 -12.37
CA GLY A 14 5.78 -5.88 -13.46
C GLY A 14 4.35 -6.26 -13.05
N ALA A 15 4.19 -7.37 -12.34
CA ALA A 15 2.90 -7.79 -11.82
C ALA A 15 2.34 -6.81 -10.76
N ASP A 16 3.19 -6.30 -9.87
CA ASP A 16 2.77 -5.31 -8.85
C ASP A 16 2.26 -4.01 -9.51
N VAL A 17 2.96 -3.51 -10.52
CA VAL A 17 2.53 -2.33 -11.28
C VAL A 17 1.19 -2.59 -11.99
N LEU A 18 1.03 -3.75 -12.65
CA LEU A 18 -0.20 -4.11 -13.32
C LEU A 18 -1.39 -4.21 -12.35
N LEU A 19 -1.17 -4.86 -11.19
CA LEU A 19 -2.19 -5.00 -10.15
C LEU A 19 -2.59 -3.64 -9.55
N ARG A 20 -1.64 -2.71 -9.38
CA ARG A 20 -1.92 -1.35 -8.91
C ARG A 20 -2.73 -0.55 -9.92
N LEU A 21 -2.39 -0.63 -11.20
CA LEU A 21 -3.15 0.01 -12.28
C LEU A 21 -4.57 -0.56 -12.36
N ALA A 22 -4.72 -1.88 -12.37
CA ALA A 22 -6.01 -2.54 -12.37
C ALA A 22 -6.84 -2.21 -11.12
N GLY A 23 -6.20 -2.17 -9.94
CA GLY A 23 -6.84 -1.76 -8.69
C GLY A 23 -7.30 -0.31 -8.70
N MET A 24 -6.51 0.59 -9.28
CA MET A 24 -6.90 2.00 -9.42
C MET A 24 -8.05 2.17 -10.41
N GLY A 25 -8.00 1.49 -11.57
CA GLY A 25 -9.11 1.47 -12.54
C GLY A 25 -10.41 0.96 -11.92
N LEU A 26 -10.35 -0.13 -11.14
CA LEU A 26 -11.50 -0.64 -10.40
C LEU A 26 -12.05 0.38 -9.39
N ARG A 27 -11.20 1.10 -8.68
CA ARG A 27 -11.64 2.14 -7.73
C ARG A 27 -12.32 3.31 -8.43
N ILE A 28 -11.80 3.74 -9.58
CA ILE A 28 -12.45 4.78 -10.40
C ILE A 28 -13.82 4.31 -10.87
N TYR A 29 -13.92 3.07 -11.35
CA TYR A 29 -15.20 2.48 -11.75
C TYR A 29 -16.19 2.42 -10.58
N LEU A 30 -15.75 1.92 -9.41
CA LEU A 30 -16.59 1.85 -8.21
C LEU A 30 -17.05 3.23 -7.74
N ALA A 31 -16.18 4.23 -7.77
CA ALA A 31 -16.53 5.59 -7.38
C ALA A 31 -17.64 6.18 -8.26
N ASN A 32 -17.60 5.92 -9.57
CA ASN A 32 -18.64 6.35 -10.49
C ASN A 32 -19.94 5.53 -10.35
N ALA A 33 -19.83 4.22 -10.10
CA ALA A 33 -20.99 3.34 -9.96
C ALA A 33 -21.72 3.50 -8.61
N LEU A 34 -20.99 3.74 -7.51
CA LEU A 34 -21.54 3.83 -6.17
C LEU A 34 -21.82 5.29 -5.73
N GLY A 35 -21.15 6.27 -6.34
CA GLY A 35 -21.20 7.66 -5.90
C GLY A 35 -20.49 7.90 -4.56
N GLY A 36 -20.54 9.13 -4.04
CA GLY A 36 -19.87 9.50 -2.79
C GLY A 36 -20.39 8.76 -1.57
N GLU A 37 -21.70 8.67 -1.40
CA GLU A 37 -22.33 7.96 -0.27
C GLU A 37 -22.03 6.47 -0.29
N GLY A 38 -22.15 5.82 -1.46
CA GLY A 38 -21.84 4.41 -1.60
C GLY A 38 -20.37 4.09 -1.37
N MET A 39 -19.47 4.95 -1.84
CA MET A 39 -18.04 4.83 -1.54
C MET A 39 -17.75 5.02 -0.05
N GLY A 40 -18.46 5.91 0.63
CA GLY A 40 -18.34 6.09 2.06
C GLY A 40 -18.79 4.85 2.83
N LEU A 41 -19.96 4.31 2.50
CA LEU A 41 -20.46 3.06 3.09
C LEU A 41 -19.49 1.90 2.84
N TYR A 42 -18.99 1.77 1.62
CA TYR A 42 -17.99 0.76 1.25
C TYR A 42 -16.72 0.88 2.08
N GLN A 43 -16.17 2.10 2.26
CA GLN A 43 -14.96 2.33 3.06
C GLN A 43 -15.18 2.03 4.56
N LEU A 44 -16.37 2.32 5.10
CA LEU A 44 -16.73 1.98 6.46
C LEU A 44 -16.79 0.47 6.68
N VAL A 45 -17.41 -0.26 5.75
CA VAL A 45 -17.45 -1.72 5.80
C VAL A 45 -16.04 -2.30 5.69
N LEU A 46 -15.20 -1.76 4.79
CA LEU A 46 -13.81 -2.17 4.64
C LEU A 46 -12.98 -1.93 5.91
N ALA A 47 -13.26 -0.86 6.67
CA ALA A 47 -12.55 -0.59 7.92
C ALA A 47 -12.82 -1.68 8.98
N VAL A 48 -14.08 -2.10 9.13
CA VAL A 48 -14.45 -3.22 10.02
C VAL A 48 -13.88 -4.54 9.50
N TYR A 49 -14.05 -4.80 8.20
CA TYR A 49 -13.52 -6.00 7.55
C TYR A 49 -12.02 -6.14 7.73
N ALA A 50 -11.25 -5.05 7.58
CA ALA A 50 -9.79 -5.05 7.76
C ALA A 50 -9.35 -5.47 9.16
N LEU A 51 -10.11 -5.12 10.21
CA LEU A 51 -9.85 -5.57 11.57
C LEU A 51 -9.92 -7.10 11.68
N PHE A 52 -11.01 -7.68 11.17
CA PHE A 52 -11.20 -9.15 11.24
C PHE A 52 -10.24 -9.89 10.29
N VAL A 53 -9.93 -9.33 9.13
CA VAL A 53 -8.88 -9.86 8.23
C VAL A 53 -7.52 -9.86 8.93
N THR A 54 -7.18 -8.82 9.67
CA THR A 54 -5.93 -8.77 10.44
C THR A 54 -5.90 -9.90 11.47
N LEU A 55 -6.97 -10.12 12.21
CA LEU A 55 -7.10 -11.25 13.15
C LEU A 55 -6.95 -12.61 12.47
N ALA A 56 -7.42 -12.75 11.23
CA ALA A 56 -7.36 -14.02 10.50
C ALA A 56 -5.99 -14.32 9.86
N THR A 57 -5.22 -13.29 9.47
CA THR A 57 -4.11 -13.50 8.50
C THR A 57 -2.75 -12.97 8.94
N ALA A 58 -2.67 -11.94 9.81
CA ALA A 58 -1.45 -11.18 10.00
C ALA A 58 -0.28 -12.02 10.55
N GLY A 59 -0.45 -12.72 11.64
CA GLY A 59 0.57 -13.59 12.23
C GLY A 59 0.79 -14.87 11.44
N VAL A 60 -0.29 -15.40 10.84
CA VAL A 60 -0.24 -16.64 10.06
C VAL A 60 0.69 -16.54 8.85
N SER A 61 0.65 -15.43 8.11
CA SER A 61 1.51 -15.20 6.94
C SER A 61 3.00 -15.17 7.31
N VAL A 62 3.35 -14.47 8.40
CA VAL A 62 4.74 -14.38 8.88
C VAL A 62 5.22 -15.73 9.41
N ALA A 63 4.40 -16.39 10.22
CA ALA A 63 4.71 -17.72 10.77
C ALA A 63 4.87 -18.76 9.64
N ALA A 64 3.99 -18.74 8.63
CA ALA A 64 4.08 -19.65 7.50
C ALA A 64 5.39 -19.49 6.73
N THR A 65 5.77 -18.26 6.40
CA THR A 65 7.02 -18.01 5.67
C THR A 65 8.25 -18.46 6.47
N ARG A 66 8.31 -18.11 7.75
CA ARG A 66 9.46 -18.41 8.61
C ARG A 66 9.55 -19.91 8.94
N LEU A 67 8.48 -20.49 9.49
CA LEU A 67 8.48 -21.90 9.92
C LEU A 67 8.64 -22.85 8.73
N MET A 68 8.05 -22.53 7.57
CA MET A 68 8.25 -23.32 6.37
C MET A 68 9.70 -23.28 5.88
N ALA A 69 10.36 -22.13 5.92
CA ALA A 69 11.79 -22.03 5.56
C ALA A 69 12.67 -22.85 6.50
N GLU A 70 12.40 -22.79 7.82
CA GLU A 70 13.11 -23.57 8.84
C GLU A 70 12.91 -25.08 8.67
N GLU A 71 11.67 -25.53 8.48
CA GLU A 71 11.34 -26.96 8.38
C GLU A 71 11.80 -27.57 7.03
N LEU A 72 11.76 -26.80 5.93
CA LEU A 72 12.32 -27.26 4.66
C LEU A 72 13.82 -27.49 4.73
N ALA A 73 14.54 -26.75 5.59
CA ALA A 73 15.95 -26.98 5.86
C ALA A 73 16.21 -28.21 6.73
N ARG A 74 15.25 -28.60 7.60
CA ARG A 74 15.36 -29.77 8.51
C ARG A 74 14.98 -31.07 7.84
N GLY A 75 13.99 -31.08 6.95
CA GLY A 75 13.58 -32.28 6.23
C GLY A 75 12.17 -32.20 5.64
N ARG A 76 11.95 -33.01 4.59
CA ARG A 76 10.70 -32.97 3.80
C ARG A 76 9.47 -33.43 4.59
N ALA A 77 9.59 -34.49 5.39
CA ALA A 77 8.50 -35.04 6.16
C ALA A 77 8.01 -34.07 7.26
N GLN A 78 8.94 -33.37 7.93
CA GLN A 78 8.65 -32.37 8.95
C GLN A 78 8.00 -31.12 8.33
N ALA A 79 8.53 -30.65 7.20
CA ALA A 79 7.98 -29.52 6.46
C ALA A 79 6.52 -29.78 6.01
N ARG A 80 6.22 -31.01 5.53
CA ARG A 80 4.84 -31.41 5.21
C ARG A 80 3.94 -31.38 6.45
N GLY A 81 4.42 -31.92 7.58
CA GLY A 81 3.68 -31.90 8.86
C GLY A 81 3.42 -30.51 9.37
N MET A 82 4.39 -29.60 9.25
CA MET A 82 4.24 -28.19 9.64
C MET A 82 3.24 -27.47 8.74
N LEU A 83 3.28 -27.66 7.42
CA LEU A 83 2.36 -27.01 6.48
C LEU A 83 0.90 -27.39 6.76
N VAL A 84 0.62 -28.69 7.00
CA VAL A 84 -0.73 -29.16 7.35
C VAL A 84 -1.25 -28.47 8.61
N ARG A 85 -0.40 -28.28 9.61
CA ARG A 85 -0.77 -27.59 10.85
C ARG A 85 -0.98 -26.10 10.66
N LEU A 86 -0.09 -25.44 9.91
CA LEU A 86 -0.25 -24.04 9.56
C LEU A 86 -1.55 -23.81 8.80
N ALA A 87 -1.88 -24.69 7.83
CA ALA A 87 -3.13 -24.63 7.09
C ALA A 87 -4.35 -24.86 8.02
N GLY A 88 -4.27 -25.84 8.90
CA GLY A 88 -5.34 -26.10 9.89
C GLY A 88 -5.53 -24.92 10.85
N THR A 89 -4.44 -24.36 11.40
CA THR A 89 -4.51 -23.19 12.28
C THR A 89 -5.01 -21.95 11.55
N GLY A 90 -4.53 -21.72 10.32
CA GLY A 90 -4.99 -20.60 9.49
C GLY A 90 -6.49 -20.71 9.18
N LEU A 91 -6.97 -21.89 8.78
CA LEU A 91 -8.39 -22.13 8.55
C LEU A 91 -9.22 -21.95 9.82
N LEU A 92 -8.73 -22.41 10.98
CA LEU A 92 -9.41 -22.23 12.26
C LEU A 92 -9.54 -20.75 12.63
N LEU A 93 -8.44 -19.99 12.52
CA LEU A 93 -8.45 -18.55 12.79
C LEU A 93 -9.32 -17.79 11.78
N GLY A 94 -9.26 -18.15 10.50
CA GLY A 94 -10.11 -17.59 9.46
C GLY A 94 -11.61 -17.90 9.71
N ALA A 95 -11.94 -19.12 10.10
CA ALA A 95 -13.31 -19.52 10.45
C ALA A 95 -13.81 -18.83 11.73
N ALA A 96 -12.95 -18.68 12.74
CA ALA A 96 -13.26 -17.94 13.95
C ALA A 96 -13.52 -16.45 13.67
N ALA A 97 -12.68 -15.81 12.85
CA ALA A 97 -12.86 -14.43 12.42
C ALA A 97 -14.14 -14.27 11.58
N MET A 98 -14.43 -15.22 10.68
CA MET A 98 -15.67 -15.27 9.91
C MET A 98 -16.89 -15.34 10.84
N ALA A 99 -16.90 -16.27 11.79
CA ALA A 99 -18.00 -16.45 12.75
C ALA A 99 -18.19 -15.20 13.61
N ALA A 100 -17.10 -14.59 14.08
CA ALA A 100 -17.13 -13.37 14.86
C ALA A 100 -17.67 -12.19 14.05
N GLN A 101 -17.17 -11.95 12.82
CA GLN A 101 -17.68 -10.88 11.98
C GLN A 101 -19.14 -11.12 11.58
N TYR A 102 -19.51 -12.34 11.20
CA TYR A 102 -20.88 -12.66 10.81
C TYR A 102 -21.86 -12.46 11.96
N GLY A 103 -21.50 -12.93 13.16
CA GLY A 103 -22.33 -12.78 14.37
C GLY A 103 -22.43 -11.33 14.85
N LEU A 104 -21.32 -10.58 14.76
CA LEU A 104 -21.27 -9.17 15.20
C LEU A 104 -21.74 -8.20 14.11
N ALA A 105 -21.98 -8.63 12.87
CA ALA A 105 -22.31 -7.75 11.74
C ALA A 105 -23.50 -6.82 12.02
N GLY A 106 -24.56 -7.33 12.63
CA GLY A 106 -25.73 -6.53 12.97
C GLY A 106 -25.47 -5.48 14.08
N ALA A 107 -24.69 -5.86 15.10
CA ALA A 107 -24.27 -4.95 16.16
C ALA A 107 -23.27 -3.91 15.65
N ALA A 108 -22.29 -4.33 14.86
CA ALA A 108 -21.32 -3.46 14.22
C ALA A 108 -22.00 -2.44 13.29
N ALA A 109 -22.96 -2.87 12.48
CA ALA A 109 -23.71 -1.97 11.60
C ALA A 109 -24.51 -0.92 12.39
N ARG A 110 -25.18 -1.31 13.47
CA ARG A 110 -26.02 -0.38 14.27
C ARG A 110 -25.20 0.53 15.18
N TRP A 111 -24.27 -0.03 15.94
CA TRP A 111 -23.59 0.68 17.03
C TRP A 111 -22.25 1.27 16.62
N TRP A 112 -21.51 0.58 15.75
CA TRP A 112 -20.20 1.07 15.31
C TRP A 112 -20.31 1.95 14.06
N LEU A 113 -20.97 1.44 13.04
CA LEU A 113 -21.12 2.18 11.79
C LEU A 113 -22.32 3.15 11.83
N GLY A 114 -23.32 2.90 12.71
CA GLY A 114 -24.57 3.63 12.78
C GLY A 114 -25.39 3.58 11.48
N ASP A 115 -25.13 2.61 10.62
CA ASP A 115 -25.81 2.42 9.34
C ASP A 115 -26.16 0.94 9.15
N VAL A 116 -27.43 0.61 9.35
CA VAL A 116 -27.93 -0.77 9.27
C VAL A 116 -27.72 -1.37 7.88
N ARG A 117 -27.63 -0.53 6.84
CA ARG A 117 -27.39 -0.94 5.45
C ARG A 117 -26.06 -1.70 5.28
N ALA A 118 -25.09 -1.47 6.16
CA ALA A 118 -23.80 -2.15 6.14
C ALA A 118 -23.84 -3.63 6.59
N ALA A 119 -24.90 -4.06 7.29
CA ALA A 119 -24.97 -5.40 7.89
C ALA A 119 -24.88 -6.54 6.86
N GLY A 120 -25.58 -6.40 5.74
CA GLY A 120 -25.54 -7.38 4.63
C GLY A 120 -24.14 -7.52 4.06
N ALA A 121 -23.51 -6.40 3.77
CA ALA A 121 -22.16 -6.32 3.24
C ALA A 121 -21.10 -6.93 4.18
N LEU A 122 -21.21 -6.68 5.50
CA LEU A 122 -20.35 -7.27 6.53
C LEU A 122 -20.51 -8.81 6.62
N ARG A 123 -21.76 -9.30 6.55
CA ARG A 123 -22.02 -10.76 6.58
C ARG A 123 -21.41 -11.46 5.37
N VAL A 124 -21.61 -10.89 4.19
CA VAL A 124 -21.15 -11.52 2.94
C VAL A 124 -19.62 -11.49 2.85
N SER A 125 -18.98 -10.37 3.24
CA SER A 125 -17.51 -10.28 3.24
C SER A 125 -16.83 -11.26 4.19
N ALA A 126 -17.50 -11.66 5.29
CA ALA A 126 -16.97 -12.62 6.24
C ALA A 126 -16.60 -13.98 5.62
N PHE A 127 -17.35 -14.44 4.60
CA PHE A 127 -17.10 -15.72 3.93
C PHE A 127 -15.75 -15.80 3.19
N GLY A 128 -15.11 -14.66 2.89
CA GLY A 128 -13.77 -14.59 2.31
C GLY A 128 -12.64 -14.95 3.28
N MET A 129 -12.83 -14.80 4.60
CA MET A 129 -11.75 -14.88 5.59
C MET A 129 -11.04 -16.25 5.68
N PRO A 130 -11.73 -17.41 5.69
CA PRO A 130 -11.05 -18.70 5.70
C PRO A 130 -10.17 -18.91 4.47
N TRP A 131 -10.63 -18.44 3.31
CA TRP A 131 -9.89 -18.53 2.06
C TRP A 131 -8.65 -17.61 2.05
N MET A 132 -8.77 -16.40 2.60
CA MET A 132 -7.64 -15.48 2.78
C MET A 132 -6.57 -16.08 3.72
N ALA A 133 -6.99 -16.67 4.85
CA ALA A 133 -6.08 -17.30 5.79
C ALA A 133 -5.35 -18.50 5.16
N LEU A 134 -6.06 -19.33 4.40
CA LEU A 134 -5.45 -20.44 3.65
C LEU A 134 -4.48 -19.93 2.58
N SER A 135 -4.87 -18.91 1.81
CA SER A 135 -4.01 -18.26 0.81
C SER A 135 -2.74 -17.71 1.46
N ALA A 136 -2.83 -17.09 2.64
CA ALA A 136 -1.67 -16.56 3.38
C ALA A 136 -0.66 -17.66 3.73
N VAL A 137 -1.11 -18.84 4.16
CA VAL A 137 -0.25 -20.00 4.43
C VAL A 137 0.41 -20.51 3.17
N LEU A 138 -0.36 -20.69 2.09
CA LEU A 138 0.17 -21.23 0.82
C LEU A 138 1.15 -20.23 0.16
N ARG A 139 0.86 -18.94 0.18
CA ARG A 139 1.81 -17.90 -0.27
C ARG A 139 3.11 -17.95 0.53
N GLY A 140 3.02 -18.12 1.88
CA GLY A 140 4.19 -18.31 2.74
C GLY A 140 5.03 -19.54 2.37
N PHE A 141 4.38 -20.67 2.05
CA PHE A 141 5.05 -21.88 1.55
C PHE A 141 5.81 -21.63 0.24
N PHE A 142 5.20 -20.98 -0.76
CA PHE A 142 5.85 -20.68 -2.02
C PHE A 142 7.00 -19.69 -1.87
N ILE A 143 6.87 -18.68 -1.00
CA ILE A 143 7.95 -17.73 -0.67
C ILE A 143 9.15 -18.49 -0.04
N ALA A 144 8.89 -19.37 0.92
CA ALA A 144 9.93 -20.20 1.56
C ALA A 144 10.69 -21.07 0.55
N ARG A 145 10.02 -21.51 -0.51
CA ARG A 145 10.61 -22.26 -1.63
C ARG A 145 11.24 -21.37 -2.71
N ARG A 146 11.22 -20.05 -2.56
CA ARG A 146 11.70 -19.07 -3.55
C ARG A 146 10.99 -19.17 -4.92
N ARG A 147 9.75 -19.66 -4.92
CA ARG A 147 8.89 -19.72 -6.11
C ARG A 147 7.84 -18.63 -6.03
N VAL A 148 7.94 -17.65 -6.89
CA VAL A 148 7.09 -16.45 -6.89
C VAL A 148 5.93 -16.55 -7.88
N GLU A 149 6.09 -17.39 -8.92
CA GLU A 149 5.12 -17.49 -10.03
C GLU A 149 3.70 -17.85 -9.54
N PRO A 150 3.49 -18.85 -8.63
CA PRO A 150 2.15 -19.15 -8.15
C PRO A 150 1.48 -17.99 -7.41
N ASN A 151 2.27 -17.22 -6.64
CA ASN A 151 1.75 -16.06 -5.91
C ASN A 151 1.31 -14.95 -6.86
N VAL A 152 2.13 -14.65 -7.88
CA VAL A 152 1.80 -13.64 -8.89
C VAL A 152 0.56 -14.05 -9.68
N LEU A 153 0.53 -15.28 -10.18
CA LEU A 153 -0.60 -15.75 -10.99
C LEU A 153 -1.89 -15.78 -10.19
N SER A 154 -1.86 -16.26 -8.94
CA SER A 154 -3.06 -16.27 -8.09
C SER A 154 -3.62 -14.86 -7.87
N GLN A 155 -2.76 -13.85 -7.67
CA GLN A 155 -3.19 -12.46 -7.50
C GLN A 155 -3.73 -11.83 -8.78
N LEU A 156 -3.13 -12.13 -9.94
CA LEU A 156 -3.62 -11.64 -11.22
C LEU A 156 -5.00 -12.21 -11.54
N VAL A 157 -5.20 -13.51 -11.34
CA VAL A 157 -6.51 -14.15 -11.56
C VAL A 157 -7.53 -13.66 -10.53
N GLU A 158 -7.15 -13.55 -9.26
CA GLU A 158 -8.00 -12.97 -8.21
C GLU A 158 -8.53 -11.60 -8.62
N GLN A 159 -7.62 -10.69 -9.05
CA GLN A 159 -8.00 -9.34 -9.45
C GLN A 159 -8.87 -9.33 -10.72
N SER A 160 -8.57 -10.18 -11.71
CA SER A 160 -9.36 -10.29 -12.94
C SER A 160 -10.77 -10.81 -12.65
N VAL A 161 -10.89 -11.85 -11.83
CA VAL A 161 -12.18 -12.42 -11.39
C VAL A 161 -12.97 -11.39 -10.59
N ARG A 162 -12.33 -10.68 -9.68
CA ARG A 162 -12.94 -9.60 -8.89
C ARG A 162 -13.53 -8.52 -9.79
N ILE A 163 -12.75 -8.01 -10.74
CA ILE A 163 -13.20 -6.99 -11.69
C ILE A 163 -14.38 -7.52 -12.54
N GLY A 164 -14.27 -8.73 -13.07
CA GLY A 164 -15.31 -9.32 -13.90
C GLY A 164 -16.63 -9.50 -13.15
N ILE A 165 -16.60 -10.02 -11.91
CA ILE A 165 -17.82 -10.22 -11.11
C ILE A 165 -18.41 -8.86 -10.70
N ILE A 166 -17.59 -7.88 -10.30
CA ILE A 166 -18.07 -6.54 -9.94
C ILE A 166 -18.74 -5.87 -11.13
N TRP A 167 -18.08 -5.90 -12.29
CA TRP A 167 -18.64 -5.34 -13.51
C TRP A 167 -19.98 -5.99 -13.87
N TYR A 168 -20.03 -7.33 -13.87
CA TYR A 168 -21.26 -8.06 -14.14
C TYR A 168 -22.38 -7.74 -13.15
N ALA A 169 -22.05 -7.70 -11.84
CA ALA A 169 -23.04 -7.46 -10.79
C ALA A 169 -23.60 -6.03 -10.80
N LEU A 170 -22.80 -5.03 -11.18
CA LEU A 170 -23.22 -3.63 -11.19
C LEU A 170 -23.93 -3.22 -12.48
N GLU A 171 -23.56 -3.81 -13.63
CA GLU A 171 -24.17 -3.47 -14.93
C GLU A 171 -25.44 -4.29 -15.22
N TRP A 172 -25.42 -5.58 -14.88
CA TRP A 172 -26.47 -6.53 -15.24
C TRP A 172 -27.27 -7.02 -14.02
N GLY A 173 -26.76 -6.84 -12.82
CA GLY A 173 -27.47 -7.16 -11.58
C GLY A 173 -28.51 -6.07 -11.27
N ASN A 174 -29.76 -6.48 -11.03
CA ASN A 174 -30.81 -5.58 -10.54
C ASN A 174 -30.52 -5.15 -9.09
N ALA A 175 -29.53 -4.26 -8.89
CA ALA A 175 -29.15 -3.73 -7.59
C ALA A 175 -29.59 -2.24 -7.48
N PRO A 176 -30.85 -1.96 -7.09
CA PRO A 176 -31.40 -0.60 -7.07
C PRO A 176 -30.76 0.25 -5.98
N ASP A 177 -30.41 -0.36 -4.84
CA ASP A 177 -29.96 0.35 -3.66
C ASP A 177 -28.44 0.33 -3.49
N VAL A 178 -27.90 1.40 -2.92
CA VAL A 178 -26.47 1.53 -2.55
C VAL A 178 -26.01 0.36 -1.69
N SER A 179 -26.84 -0.09 -0.73
CA SER A 179 -26.55 -1.23 0.14
C SER A 179 -26.34 -2.53 -0.64
N THR A 180 -27.24 -2.80 -1.62
CA THR A 180 -27.16 -4.00 -2.46
C THR A 180 -25.94 -3.95 -3.37
N ARG A 181 -25.61 -2.80 -3.94
CA ARG A 181 -24.38 -2.59 -4.74
C ARG A 181 -23.11 -2.83 -3.90
N CYS A 182 -23.04 -2.25 -2.70
CA CYS A 182 -21.92 -2.50 -1.77
C CYS A 182 -21.80 -3.99 -1.40
N THR A 183 -22.91 -4.65 -1.14
CA THR A 183 -22.94 -6.08 -0.82
C THR A 183 -22.45 -6.93 -2.01
N ALA A 184 -22.85 -6.60 -3.23
CA ALA A 184 -22.38 -7.27 -4.45
C ALA A 184 -20.87 -7.12 -4.66
N VAL A 185 -20.32 -5.93 -4.43
CA VAL A 185 -18.87 -5.68 -4.52
C VAL A 185 -18.09 -6.52 -3.50
N LEU A 186 -18.58 -6.64 -2.27
CA LEU A 186 -17.93 -7.44 -1.23
C LEU A 186 -18.14 -8.95 -1.42
N ALA A 187 -19.26 -9.37 -2.02
CA ALA A 187 -19.46 -10.74 -2.47
C ALA A 187 -18.43 -11.13 -3.55
N ALA A 188 -18.23 -10.26 -4.54
CA ALA A 188 -17.21 -10.45 -5.57
C ALA A 188 -15.81 -10.58 -4.95
N THR A 189 -15.50 -9.79 -3.93
CA THR A 189 -14.23 -9.89 -3.19
C THR A 189 -14.10 -11.26 -2.51
N ALA A 190 -15.12 -11.73 -1.78
CA ALA A 190 -15.10 -13.03 -1.11
C ALA A 190 -14.95 -14.21 -2.11
N VAL A 191 -15.64 -14.15 -3.25
CA VAL A 191 -15.52 -15.16 -4.31
C VAL A 191 -14.14 -15.14 -4.94
N SER A 192 -13.58 -13.96 -5.24
CA SER A 192 -12.23 -13.85 -5.84
C SER A 192 -11.13 -14.39 -4.91
N GLU A 193 -11.26 -14.20 -3.58
CA GLU A 193 -10.38 -14.81 -2.59
C GLU A 193 -10.46 -16.34 -2.58
N ALA A 194 -11.66 -16.90 -2.69
CA ALA A 194 -11.84 -18.35 -2.81
C ALA A 194 -11.18 -18.90 -4.08
N VAL A 195 -11.35 -18.21 -5.21
CA VAL A 195 -10.68 -18.58 -6.48
C VAL A 195 -9.15 -18.52 -6.35
N SER A 196 -8.62 -17.47 -5.72
CA SER A 196 -7.18 -17.33 -5.44
C SER A 196 -6.66 -18.51 -4.61
N ALA A 197 -7.37 -18.88 -3.54
CA ALA A 197 -7.03 -20.04 -2.70
C ALA A 197 -7.06 -21.35 -3.51
N CYS A 198 -8.05 -21.56 -4.35
CA CYS A 198 -8.15 -22.73 -5.22
C CYS A 198 -6.96 -22.82 -6.19
N ILE A 199 -6.57 -21.73 -6.81
CA ILE A 199 -5.41 -21.67 -7.70
C ILE A 199 -4.12 -22.05 -6.93
N LEU A 200 -3.91 -21.45 -5.77
CA LEU A 200 -2.75 -21.77 -4.93
C LEU A 200 -2.75 -23.26 -4.51
N LEU A 201 -3.93 -23.84 -4.21
CA LEU A 201 -4.06 -25.27 -3.91
C LEU A 201 -3.75 -26.15 -5.13
N LEU A 202 -4.13 -25.76 -6.34
CA LEU A 202 -3.78 -26.48 -7.57
C LEU A 202 -2.27 -26.49 -7.79
N PHE A 203 -1.62 -25.32 -7.67
CA PHE A 203 -0.15 -25.25 -7.73
C PHE A 203 0.50 -26.05 -6.61
N TYR A 204 -0.05 -26.01 -5.39
CA TYR A 204 0.45 -26.79 -4.28
C TYR A 204 0.38 -28.29 -4.56
N ARG A 205 -0.74 -28.81 -5.10
CA ARG A 205 -0.85 -30.24 -5.46
C ARG A 205 0.23 -30.67 -6.44
N GLY A 206 0.47 -29.89 -7.49
CA GLY A 206 1.53 -30.17 -8.46
C GLY A 206 2.94 -30.10 -7.88
N GLU A 207 3.16 -29.22 -6.90
CA GLU A 207 4.46 -29.00 -6.29
C GLU A 207 4.71 -29.91 -5.07
N ALA A 208 3.65 -30.36 -4.40
CA ALA A 208 3.73 -31.19 -3.18
C ALA A 208 4.51 -32.50 -3.41
N VAL A 209 4.30 -33.12 -4.56
CA VAL A 209 5.04 -34.35 -4.95
C VAL A 209 6.54 -34.04 -5.09
N ARG A 210 6.90 -32.92 -5.69
CA ARG A 210 8.30 -32.49 -5.85
C ARG A 210 8.91 -32.01 -4.53
N ALA A 211 8.10 -31.36 -3.68
CA ALA A 211 8.56 -30.81 -2.41
C ALA A 211 8.77 -31.86 -1.35
N PHE A 212 7.83 -32.80 -1.21
CA PHE A 212 7.76 -33.73 -0.10
C PHE A 212 7.98 -35.20 -0.53
N GLY A 213 7.90 -35.52 -1.83
CA GLY A 213 7.99 -36.88 -2.34
C GLY A 213 6.86 -37.77 -1.80
N ALA A 214 7.13 -39.07 -1.63
CA ALA A 214 6.20 -40.04 -1.04
C ALA A 214 6.24 -40.06 0.50
N GLU A 215 7.04 -39.21 1.15
CA GLU A 215 7.19 -39.19 2.58
C GLU A 215 5.88 -38.80 3.29
N LYS A 216 5.48 -39.59 4.29
CA LYS A 216 4.34 -39.25 5.13
C LYS A 216 4.67 -38.07 6.04
N ALA A 217 3.68 -37.23 6.30
CA ALA A 217 3.83 -36.09 7.19
C ALA A 217 4.28 -36.56 8.60
N ARG A 218 5.41 -36.06 9.06
CA ARG A 218 5.93 -36.34 10.41
C ARG A 218 5.60 -35.16 11.33
N ARG A 219 5.35 -35.47 12.59
CA ARG A 219 5.09 -34.45 13.60
C ARG A 219 6.36 -33.62 13.83
N PRO A 220 6.35 -32.30 13.56
CA PRO A 220 7.48 -31.45 13.94
C PRO A 220 7.59 -31.33 15.46
N ALA A 221 8.77 -30.96 15.97
CA ALA A 221 8.98 -30.73 17.39
C ALA A 221 8.23 -29.47 17.83
N ASP A 222 7.41 -29.58 18.87
CA ASP A 222 6.65 -28.50 19.54
C ASP A 222 6.04 -27.44 18.60
N PRO A 223 5.25 -27.87 17.59
CA PRO A 223 4.79 -26.96 16.54
C PRO A 223 3.83 -25.89 17.05
N ALA A 224 3.02 -26.21 18.05
CA ALA A 224 2.07 -25.26 18.63
C ALA A 224 2.81 -24.14 19.38
N ARG A 225 3.79 -24.48 20.22
CA ARG A 225 4.58 -23.52 20.97
C ARG A 225 5.33 -22.57 20.03
N ARG A 226 6.05 -23.11 19.04
CA ARG A 226 6.79 -22.32 18.05
C ARG A 226 5.88 -21.40 17.23
N LEU A 227 4.67 -21.86 16.92
CA LEU A 227 3.68 -21.07 16.21
C LEU A 227 3.21 -19.89 17.09
N TRP A 228 2.83 -20.16 18.36
CA TRP A 228 2.36 -19.13 19.28
C TRP A 228 3.45 -18.11 19.66
N GLU A 229 4.70 -18.52 19.78
CA GLU A 229 5.84 -17.64 20.02
C GLU A 229 6.04 -16.60 18.89
N ILE A 230 5.63 -16.91 17.66
CA ILE A 230 5.66 -15.98 16.52
C ILE A 230 4.34 -15.21 16.41
N LEU A 231 3.20 -15.90 16.52
CA LEU A 231 1.87 -15.32 16.35
C LEU A 231 1.63 -14.20 17.36
N TRP A 232 1.80 -14.47 18.65
CA TRP A 232 1.37 -13.55 19.71
C TRP A 232 2.01 -12.15 19.62
N PRO A 233 3.34 -11.99 19.48
CA PRO A 233 3.95 -10.66 19.39
C PRO A 233 3.60 -9.91 18.10
N VAL A 234 3.48 -10.64 16.98
CA VAL A 234 3.18 -10.04 15.67
C VAL A 234 1.71 -9.64 15.60
N GLU A 235 0.82 -10.53 16.06
CA GLU A 235 -0.63 -10.35 16.01
C GLU A 235 -1.07 -9.21 16.93
N GLY A 236 -0.61 -9.19 18.18
CA GLY A 236 -1.02 -8.20 19.17
C GLY A 236 -0.78 -6.75 18.70
N GLY A 237 0.40 -6.48 18.16
CA GLY A 237 0.72 -5.15 17.63
C GLY A 237 -0.12 -4.77 16.42
N ARG A 238 -0.31 -5.69 15.48
CA ARG A 238 -1.11 -5.44 14.27
C ARG A 238 -2.59 -5.30 14.56
N CYS A 239 -3.14 -6.11 15.47
CA CYS A 239 -4.52 -6.01 15.90
C CYS A 239 -4.81 -4.69 16.60
N LEU A 240 -3.91 -4.24 17.48
CA LEU A 240 -4.03 -2.95 18.15
C LEU A 240 -4.03 -1.80 17.12
N ALA A 241 -3.08 -1.78 16.19
CA ALA A 241 -3.03 -0.78 15.13
C ALA A 241 -4.29 -0.82 14.26
N SER A 242 -4.75 -2.00 13.84
CA SER A 242 -5.97 -2.16 13.05
C SER A 242 -7.22 -1.70 13.81
N ALA A 243 -7.32 -1.99 15.11
CA ALA A 243 -8.42 -1.55 15.94
C ALA A 243 -8.46 -0.02 16.08
N LEU A 244 -7.31 0.63 16.27
CA LEU A 244 -7.23 2.10 16.32
C LEU A 244 -7.60 2.75 15.00
N HIS A 245 -7.12 2.22 13.87
CA HIS A 245 -7.52 2.68 12.55
C HIS A 245 -9.02 2.48 12.27
N THR A 246 -9.57 1.37 12.72
CA THR A 246 -11.01 1.11 12.60
C THR A 246 -11.80 2.10 13.44
N ALA A 247 -11.39 2.35 14.68
CA ALA A 247 -12.01 3.34 15.56
C ALA A 247 -11.97 4.76 14.94
N GLU A 248 -10.81 5.19 14.41
CA GLU A 248 -10.69 6.46 13.68
C GLU A 248 -11.69 6.53 12.52
N ASN A 249 -11.71 5.52 11.66
CA ASN A 249 -12.59 5.49 10.48
C ASN A 249 -14.09 5.53 10.84
N MET A 250 -14.47 5.00 12.00
CA MET A 250 -15.85 5.07 12.50
C MET A 250 -16.18 6.43 13.12
N LEU A 251 -15.22 7.01 13.86
CA LEU A 251 -15.41 8.29 14.52
C LEU A 251 -15.57 9.45 13.53
N VAL A 252 -14.87 9.39 12.39
CA VAL A 252 -14.90 10.46 11.39
C VAL A 252 -16.33 10.74 10.90
N PRO A 253 -17.09 9.79 10.34
CA PRO A 253 -18.48 10.07 9.92
C PRO A 253 -19.40 10.37 11.11
N ALA A 254 -19.16 9.78 12.28
CA ALA A 254 -19.97 10.05 13.48
C ALA A 254 -19.83 11.51 13.93
N CYS A 255 -18.60 12.01 14.08
CA CYS A 255 -18.34 13.41 14.43
C CYS A 255 -18.80 14.38 13.34
N LEU A 256 -18.64 14.00 12.07
CA LEU A 256 -19.05 14.82 10.94
C LEU A 256 -20.59 14.94 10.85
N THR A 257 -21.33 13.90 11.22
CA THR A 257 -22.79 13.94 11.28
C THR A 257 -23.28 15.00 12.24
N VAL A 258 -22.61 15.20 13.38
CA VAL A 258 -22.95 16.26 14.35
C VAL A 258 -22.79 17.65 13.74
N CYS A 259 -21.75 17.84 12.90
CA CYS A 259 -21.51 19.11 12.22
C CYS A 259 -22.50 19.40 11.06
N LEU A 260 -23.06 18.35 10.46
CA LEU A 260 -23.88 18.42 9.24
C LEU A 260 -25.37 18.16 9.50
N LEU A 261 -25.86 18.29 10.74
CA LEU A 261 -27.25 18.00 11.08
C LEU A 261 -28.24 18.75 10.17
N ASP A 262 -27.96 20.03 9.87
CA ASP A 262 -28.81 20.90 9.04
C ASP A 262 -28.59 20.69 7.53
N ALA A 263 -27.52 20.01 7.11
CA ALA A 263 -27.08 19.87 5.72
C ALA A 263 -27.16 18.42 5.18
N GLY A 264 -28.16 17.65 5.60
CA GLY A 264 -28.35 16.26 5.16
C GLY A 264 -27.80 15.21 6.13
N GLY A 265 -27.30 15.62 7.29
CA GLY A 265 -26.92 14.75 8.40
C GLY A 265 -25.93 13.64 8.01
N ARG A 266 -26.32 12.40 8.30
CA ARG A 266 -25.44 11.24 8.15
C ARG A 266 -25.12 10.89 6.69
N SER A 267 -26.07 11.00 5.77
CA SER A 267 -25.83 10.70 4.35
C SER A 267 -24.76 11.63 3.77
N ALA A 268 -24.86 12.95 4.06
CA ALA A 268 -23.85 13.93 3.66
C ALA A 268 -22.48 13.66 4.31
N ALA A 269 -22.45 13.28 5.59
CA ALA A 269 -21.22 12.94 6.29
C ALA A 269 -20.52 11.71 5.67
N VAL A 270 -21.28 10.66 5.35
CA VAL A 270 -20.77 9.44 4.71
C VAL A 270 -20.32 9.74 3.28
N ALA A 271 -21.02 10.61 2.54
CA ALA A 271 -20.64 11.01 1.19
C ALA A 271 -19.32 11.79 1.17
N GLN A 272 -19.15 12.77 2.08
CA GLN A 272 -17.88 13.51 2.21
C GLN A 272 -16.72 12.59 2.62
N TYR A 273 -16.95 11.67 3.55
CA TYR A 273 -15.97 10.66 3.93
C TYR A 273 -15.60 9.76 2.75
N GLY A 274 -16.58 9.34 1.95
CA GLY A 274 -16.37 8.54 0.74
C GLY A 274 -15.57 9.27 -0.33
N SER A 275 -15.88 10.55 -0.56
CA SER A 275 -15.13 11.40 -1.50
C SER A 275 -13.67 11.56 -1.09
N LEU A 276 -13.37 11.66 0.21
CA LEU A 276 -11.99 11.75 0.71
C LEU A 276 -11.29 10.39 0.74
N LYS A 277 -11.82 9.41 1.51
CA LYS A 277 -11.17 8.10 1.75
C LYS A 277 -11.28 7.15 0.56
N GLY A 278 -12.37 7.24 -0.19
CA GLY A 278 -12.63 6.37 -1.34
C GLY A 278 -12.08 6.86 -2.66
N MET A 279 -12.01 8.18 -2.87
CA MET A 279 -11.61 8.80 -4.13
C MET A 279 -10.27 9.55 -4.02
N ALA A 280 -10.18 10.59 -3.18
CA ALA A 280 -9.02 11.49 -3.15
C ALA A 280 -7.75 10.83 -2.59
N LEU A 281 -7.80 10.21 -1.41
CA LEU A 281 -6.62 9.59 -0.79
C LEU A 281 -6.01 8.44 -1.61
N PRO A 282 -6.79 7.52 -2.22
CA PRO A 282 -6.21 6.51 -3.09
C PRO A 282 -5.48 7.08 -4.30
N LEU A 283 -6.01 8.18 -4.88
CA LEU A 283 -5.38 8.84 -6.02
C LEU A 283 -4.08 9.55 -5.60
N LEU A 284 -4.07 10.22 -4.43
CA LEU A 284 -2.86 10.83 -3.86
C LEU A 284 -1.77 9.80 -3.55
N THR A 285 -2.15 8.61 -3.07
CA THR A 285 -1.18 7.56 -2.71
C THR A 285 -0.75 6.71 -3.91
N PHE A 286 -1.45 6.78 -5.04
CA PHE A 286 -1.14 5.98 -6.23
C PHE A 286 0.28 6.20 -6.78
N PRO A 287 0.79 7.45 -6.95
CA PRO A 287 2.16 7.67 -7.42
C PRO A 287 3.22 7.12 -6.48
N PHE A 288 2.94 7.03 -5.17
CA PHE A 288 3.84 6.42 -4.20
C PHE A 288 4.18 4.96 -4.52
N GLY A 289 3.28 4.25 -5.21
CA GLY A 289 3.52 2.88 -5.66
C GLY A 289 4.78 2.73 -6.51
N LEU A 290 5.15 3.75 -7.28
CA LEU A 290 6.40 3.78 -8.06
C LEU A 290 7.63 3.90 -7.15
N LEU A 291 7.56 4.75 -6.12
CA LEU A 291 8.62 4.86 -5.09
C LEU A 291 8.72 3.62 -4.22
N GLY A 292 7.60 2.94 -3.96
CA GLY A 292 7.57 1.69 -3.19
C GLY A 292 8.48 0.61 -3.79
N SER A 293 8.53 0.49 -5.11
CA SER A 293 9.44 -0.42 -5.81
C SER A 293 10.91 -0.06 -5.55
N LEU A 294 11.25 1.23 -5.52
CA LEU A 294 12.59 1.71 -5.17
C LEU A 294 12.94 1.39 -3.70
N SER A 295 11.99 1.55 -2.78
CA SER A 295 12.17 1.20 -1.36
C SER A 295 12.51 -0.27 -1.17
N VAL A 296 11.82 -1.17 -1.87
CA VAL A 296 12.09 -2.63 -1.83
C VAL A 296 13.50 -2.96 -2.29
N LEU A 297 14.03 -2.24 -3.28
CA LEU A 297 15.41 -2.44 -3.77
C LEU A 297 16.46 -1.85 -2.82
N LEU A 298 16.20 -0.70 -2.22
CA LEU A 298 17.15 0.00 -1.34
C LEU A 298 17.20 -0.61 0.06
N MET A 299 16.10 -1.15 0.57
CA MET A 299 16.03 -1.69 1.95
C MET A 299 17.11 -2.73 2.26
N PRO A 300 17.38 -3.77 1.42
CA PRO A 300 18.46 -4.74 1.68
C PRO A 300 19.85 -4.10 1.67
N GLU A 301 20.08 -3.09 0.80
CA GLU A 301 21.36 -2.38 0.75
C GLU A 301 21.59 -1.53 1.98
N ILE A 302 20.55 -0.81 2.46
CA ILE A 302 20.57 -0.06 3.72
C ILE A 302 20.86 -0.98 4.90
N THR A 303 20.16 -2.13 4.97
CA THR A 303 20.37 -3.13 6.03
C THR A 303 21.81 -3.66 6.02
N GLN A 304 22.36 -4.00 4.85
CA GLN A 304 23.73 -4.50 4.73
C GLN A 304 24.77 -3.45 5.11
N ALA A 305 24.62 -2.19 4.65
CA ALA A 305 25.51 -1.10 4.98
C ALA A 305 25.48 -0.80 6.49
N HIS A 306 24.30 -0.85 7.11
CA HIS A 306 24.11 -0.65 8.54
C HIS A 306 24.80 -1.74 9.37
N ILE A 307 24.55 -3.02 9.05
CA ILE A 307 25.15 -4.17 9.76
C ILE A 307 26.68 -4.20 9.64
N ARG A 308 27.21 -3.84 8.45
CA ARG A 308 28.66 -3.80 8.21
C ARG A 308 29.35 -2.57 8.78
N GLY A 309 28.61 -1.60 9.31
CA GLY A 309 29.16 -0.33 9.80
C GLY A 309 29.72 0.57 8.69
N GLU A 310 29.32 0.38 7.44
CA GLU A 310 29.75 1.14 6.26
C GLU A 310 29.06 2.53 6.25
N ARG A 311 29.43 3.41 7.20
CA ARG A 311 28.75 4.71 7.42
C ARG A 311 28.66 5.56 6.15
N ALA A 312 29.75 5.74 5.41
CA ALA A 312 29.75 6.55 4.20
C ALA A 312 28.79 6.02 3.11
N ARG A 313 28.65 4.71 2.99
CA ARG A 313 27.70 4.09 2.08
C ARG A 313 26.27 4.23 2.57
N LEU A 314 26.03 4.05 3.86
CA LEU A 314 24.71 4.25 4.48
C LEU A 314 24.24 5.69 4.29
N ASP A 315 25.08 6.67 4.57
CA ASP A 315 24.80 8.10 4.39
C ASP A 315 24.45 8.42 2.94
N CYS A 316 25.21 7.89 1.99
CA CYS A 316 24.94 8.09 0.56
C CYS A 316 23.58 7.47 0.12
N LEU A 317 23.26 6.27 0.62
CA LEU A 317 22.00 5.59 0.30
C LEU A 317 20.79 6.35 0.89
N LEU A 318 20.89 6.77 2.15
CA LEU A 318 19.81 7.50 2.83
C LEU A 318 19.62 8.90 2.24
N ASP A 319 20.71 9.65 1.99
CA ASP A 319 20.64 10.99 1.36
C ASP A 319 19.96 10.90 -0.01
N ARG A 320 20.36 9.93 -0.85
CA ARG A 320 19.75 9.68 -2.15
C ARG A 320 18.27 9.32 -2.06
N MET A 321 17.92 8.40 -1.14
CA MET A 321 16.54 7.99 -0.90
C MET A 321 15.66 9.19 -0.52
N LEU A 322 16.08 9.97 0.48
CA LEU A 322 15.33 11.13 0.97
C LEU A 322 15.16 12.19 -0.13
N ARG A 323 16.22 12.46 -0.88
CA ARG A 323 16.22 13.45 -1.96
C ARG A 323 15.31 13.03 -3.12
N LEU A 324 15.45 11.80 -3.64
CA LEU A 324 14.60 11.32 -4.73
C LEU A 324 13.13 11.30 -4.32
N THR A 325 12.85 10.91 -3.08
CA THR A 325 11.49 10.96 -2.52
C THR A 325 10.97 12.38 -2.45
N GLY A 326 11.78 13.33 -1.95
CA GLY A 326 11.41 14.74 -1.89
C GLY A 326 11.12 15.34 -3.28
N CYS A 327 11.99 15.09 -4.25
CA CYS A 327 11.81 15.56 -5.62
C CYS A 327 10.53 15.01 -6.28
N PHE A 328 10.32 13.71 -6.16
CA PHE A 328 9.15 13.04 -6.76
C PHE A 328 7.85 13.46 -6.08
N SER A 329 7.82 13.49 -4.74
CA SER A 329 6.62 13.85 -3.99
C SER A 329 6.26 15.33 -4.15
N ALA A 330 7.24 16.21 -4.26
CA ALA A 330 7.02 17.62 -4.53
C ALA A 330 6.42 17.86 -5.93
N LEU A 331 6.91 17.14 -6.95
CA LEU A 331 6.31 17.14 -8.29
C LEU A 331 4.87 16.64 -8.26
N ALA A 332 4.64 15.46 -7.66
CA ALA A 332 3.32 14.87 -7.57
C ALA A 332 2.34 15.78 -6.78
N GLY A 333 2.82 16.36 -5.68
CA GLY A 333 2.04 17.31 -4.86
C GLY A 333 1.64 18.56 -5.63
N ALA A 334 2.56 19.15 -6.37
CA ALA A 334 2.29 20.30 -7.23
C ALA A 334 1.30 19.97 -8.36
N LEU A 335 1.41 18.79 -8.97
CA LEU A 335 0.45 18.30 -9.96
C LEU A 335 -0.96 18.21 -9.39
N PHE A 336 -1.14 17.61 -8.21
CA PHE A 336 -2.46 17.53 -7.59
C PHE A 336 -2.97 18.87 -7.08
N TRP A 337 -2.09 19.78 -6.67
CA TRP A 337 -2.50 21.13 -6.28
C TRP A 337 -3.12 21.90 -7.44
N VAL A 338 -2.51 21.86 -8.62
CA VAL A 338 -2.97 22.60 -9.81
C VAL A 338 -4.06 21.84 -10.57
N TRP A 339 -3.83 20.55 -10.85
CA TRP A 339 -4.66 19.74 -11.73
C TRP A 339 -5.63 18.80 -10.98
N GLY A 340 -5.64 18.81 -9.64
CA GLY A 340 -6.46 17.90 -8.82
C GLY A 340 -7.94 18.05 -9.07
N GLU A 341 -8.45 19.28 -9.21
CA GLU A 341 -9.88 19.52 -9.48
C GLU A 341 -10.31 19.06 -10.89
N PRO A 342 -9.65 19.47 -11.98
CA PRO A 342 -9.95 18.95 -13.32
C PRO A 342 -9.83 17.43 -13.41
N LEU A 343 -8.83 16.85 -12.74
CA LEU A 343 -8.60 15.40 -12.72
C LEU A 343 -9.73 14.66 -11.99
N ALA A 344 -10.15 15.15 -10.82
CA ALA A 344 -11.25 14.55 -10.07
C ALA A 344 -12.60 14.67 -10.80
N LEU A 345 -12.83 15.79 -11.49
CA LEU A 345 -14.02 15.96 -12.32
C LEU A 345 -14.03 14.99 -13.50
N LEU A 346 -12.87 14.74 -14.12
CA LEU A 346 -12.77 13.78 -15.21
C LEU A 346 -12.93 12.33 -14.74
N LEU A 347 -12.30 11.95 -13.62
CA LEU A 347 -12.26 10.56 -13.16
C LEU A 347 -13.46 10.16 -12.31
N TYR A 348 -13.96 11.06 -11.45
CA TYR A 348 -14.96 10.76 -10.42
C TYR A 348 -16.24 11.61 -10.53
N HIS A 349 -16.29 12.58 -11.42
CA HIS A 349 -17.37 13.56 -11.53
C HIS A 349 -17.66 14.28 -10.18
N SER A 350 -16.63 14.43 -9.32
CA SER A 350 -16.75 14.95 -7.96
C SER A 350 -15.88 16.19 -7.75
N ARG A 351 -16.53 17.33 -7.47
CA ARG A 351 -15.82 18.57 -7.09
C ARG A 351 -15.21 18.45 -5.69
N GLU A 352 -15.88 17.75 -4.79
CA GLU A 352 -15.38 17.53 -3.42
C GLU A 352 -14.05 16.77 -3.43
N ALA A 353 -13.96 15.66 -4.18
CA ALA A 353 -12.70 14.93 -4.33
C ALA A 353 -11.60 15.83 -4.90
N GLY A 354 -11.94 16.72 -5.85
CA GLY A 354 -11.02 17.71 -6.41
C GLY A 354 -10.50 18.71 -5.39
N PHE A 355 -11.39 19.21 -4.52
CA PHE A 355 -10.99 20.08 -3.42
C PHE A 355 -10.03 19.39 -2.46
N TYR A 356 -10.29 18.13 -2.09
CA TYR A 356 -9.39 17.36 -1.22
C TYR A 356 -8.03 17.09 -1.86
N LEU A 357 -7.99 16.78 -3.14
CA LEU A 357 -6.73 16.62 -3.89
C LEU A 357 -5.90 17.90 -3.89
N ARG A 358 -6.56 19.04 -4.13
CA ARG A 358 -5.90 20.35 -4.12
C ARG A 358 -5.32 20.70 -2.76
N VAL A 359 -6.07 20.48 -1.68
CA VAL A 359 -5.64 20.81 -0.30
C VAL A 359 -4.56 19.88 0.20
N LEU A 360 -4.66 18.56 -0.09
CA LEU A 360 -3.70 17.58 0.37
C LEU A 360 -2.47 17.42 -0.55
N GLY A 361 -2.52 17.93 -1.79
CA GLY A 361 -1.39 17.91 -2.71
C GLY A 361 -0.09 18.42 -2.08
N PRO A 362 -0.06 19.63 -1.50
CA PRO A 362 1.13 20.18 -0.82
C PRO A 362 1.66 19.35 0.35
N ALA A 363 0.83 18.45 0.93
CA ALA A 363 1.24 17.57 2.02
C ALA A 363 1.92 16.27 1.55
N MET A 364 1.86 15.96 0.26
CA MET A 364 2.44 14.71 -0.28
C MET A 364 3.92 14.51 0.04
N PRO A 365 4.79 15.54 0.06
CA PRO A 365 6.17 15.37 0.50
C PRO A 365 6.29 14.78 1.90
N LEU A 366 5.45 15.21 2.85
CA LEU A 366 5.45 14.68 4.20
C LEU A 366 4.99 13.21 4.23
N MET A 367 3.89 12.89 3.55
CA MET A 367 3.32 11.54 3.50
C MET A 367 4.27 10.53 2.84
N TYR A 368 4.94 10.93 1.76
CA TYR A 368 5.84 10.03 1.03
C TYR A 368 7.17 9.84 1.76
N LEU A 369 7.73 10.91 2.33
CA LEU A 369 8.93 10.82 3.15
C LEU A 369 8.69 9.95 4.38
N GLU A 370 7.57 10.12 5.07
CA GLU A 370 7.15 9.26 6.18
C GLU A 370 7.23 7.78 5.81
N SER A 371 6.59 7.40 4.70
CA SER A 371 6.53 6.01 4.25
C SER A 371 7.91 5.45 3.84
N MET A 372 8.76 6.27 3.22
CA MET A 372 10.12 5.86 2.82
C MET A 372 11.04 5.71 4.04
N VAL A 373 10.96 6.66 4.98
CA VAL A 373 11.71 6.63 6.23
C VAL A 373 11.28 5.45 7.09
N ASP A 374 9.98 5.14 7.18
CA ASP A 374 9.43 3.96 7.85
C ASP A 374 10.04 2.66 7.29
N GLY A 375 10.14 2.55 5.96
CA GLY A 375 10.82 1.44 5.30
C GLY A 375 12.29 1.32 5.69
N ALA A 376 13.05 2.41 5.65
CA ALA A 376 14.47 2.44 6.03
C ALA A 376 14.69 2.08 7.50
N MET A 377 13.86 2.61 8.40
CA MET A 377 13.88 2.31 9.85
C MET A 377 13.66 0.81 10.11
N LYS A 378 12.69 0.20 9.41
CA LYS A 378 12.47 -1.26 9.48
C LYS A 378 13.67 -2.04 8.99
N GLY A 379 14.35 -1.58 7.93
CA GLY A 379 15.60 -2.16 7.42
C GLY A 379 16.76 -2.08 8.41
N MET A 380 16.83 -1.04 9.23
CA MET A 380 17.84 -0.86 10.30
C MET A 380 17.46 -1.54 11.63
N GLY A 381 16.34 -2.28 11.69
CA GLY A 381 15.92 -2.98 12.90
C GLY A 381 15.14 -2.14 13.92
N GLU A 382 14.83 -0.89 13.63
CA GLU A 382 14.12 0.06 14.50
C GLU A 382 12.58 -0.10 14.49
N GLN A 383 12.09 -1.31 14.27
CA GLN A 383 10.64 -1.62 14.15
C GLN A 383 9.85 -1.23 15.41
N LYS A 384 10.47 -1.33 16.60
CA LYS A 384 9.83 -0.95 17.88
C LYS A 384 9.59 0.56 17.98
N ALA A 385 10.52 1.36 17.48
CA ALA A 385 10.38 2.82 17.46
C ALA A 385 9.26 3.24 16.50
N VAL A 386 9.25 2.68 15.28
CA VAL A 386 8.20 2.90 14.28
C VAL A 386 6.83 2.56 14.84
N PHE A 387 6.68 1.39 15.46
CA PHE A 387 5.40 0.96 16.06
C PHE A 387 4.94 1.93 17.16
N ARG A 388 5.85 2.37 18.03
CA ARG A 388 5.52 3.33 19.09
C ARG A 388 5.05 4.68 18.53
N TYR A 389 5.71 5.19 17.49
CA TYR A 389 5.30 6.44 16.85
C TYR A 389 3.96 6.32 16.13
N SER A 390 3.72 5.20 15.44
CA SER A 390 2.42 4.91 14.82
C SER A 390 1.29 4.80 15.85
N LEU A 391 1.57 4.28 17.05
CA LEU A 391 0.59 4.22 18.13
C LEU A 391 0.23 5.62 18.65
N TRP A 392 1.24 6.47 18.88
CA TRP A 392 1.01 7.87 19.27
C TRP A 392 0.29 8.67 18.18
N ASP A 393 0.62 8.42 16.90
CA ASP A 393 -0.09 9.02 15.78
C ASP A 393 -1.57 8.64 15.78
N ALA A 394 -1.90 7.37 15.98
CA ALA A 394 -3.29 6.94 16.06
C ALA A 394 -4.06 7.62 17.21
N VAL A 395 -3.42 7.79 18.37
CA VAL A 395 -4.01 8.55 19.49
C VAL A 395 -4.20 10.02 19.13
N LEU A 396 -3.20 10.65 18.52
CA LEU A 396 -3.26 12.04 18.05
C LEU A 396 -4.39 12.25 17.04
N ARG A 397 -4.55 11.32 16.09
CA ARG A 397 -5.61 11.36 15.08
C ARG A 397 -6.99 11.20 15.70
N ILE A 398 -7.18 10.24 16.60
CA ILE A 398 -8.45 10.06 17.31
C ILE A 398 -8.79 11.30 18.12
N ALA A 399 -7.84 11.85 18.89
CA ALA A 399 -8.05 13.09 19.63
C ALA A 399 -8.37 14.27 18.72
N GLY A 400 -7.64 14.42 17.61
CA GLY A 400 -7.88 15.44 16.60
C GLY A 400 -9.27 15.32 15.95
N VAL A 401 -9.70 14.10 15.64
CA VAL A 401 -11.05 13.83 15.11
C VAL A 401 -12.12 14.28 16.11
N LEU A 402 -11.99 13.91 17.37
CA LEU A 402 -12.97 14.27 18.41
C LEU A 402 -13.02 15.78 18.70
N LEU A 403 -11.89 16.50 18.58
CA LEU A 403 -11.79 17.91 18.91
C LEU A 403 -12.11 18.85 17.72
N LEU A 404 -11.59 18.52 16.53
CA LEU A 404 -11.63 19.42 15.38
C LEU A 404 -12.82 19.16 14.45
N LEU A 405 -13.26 17.91 14.27
CA LEU A 405 -14.35 17.61 13.35
C LEU A 405 -15.71 18.21 13.77
N PRO A 406 -16.12 18.12 15.04
CA PRO A 406 -17.41 18.71 15.44
C PRO A 406 -17.48 20.24 15.25
N ARG A 407 -16.32 20.92 15.25
CA ARG A 407 -16.24 22.38 15.11
C ARG A 407 -16.02 22.84 13.67
N TRP A 408 -15.17 22.15 12.92
CA TRP A 408 -14.70 22.58 11.59
C TRP A 408 -15.09 21.63 10.47
N GLY A 409 -15.86 20.59 10.77
CA GLY A 409 -16.31 19.61 9.79
C GLY A 409 -15.14 18.93 9.07
N MET A 410 -15.30 18.69 7.77
CA MET A 410 -14.28 18.03 6.95
C MET A 410 -12.97 18.82 6.87
N LYS A 411 -13.00 20.17 6.97
CA LYS A 411 -11.78 20.98 7.04
C LYS A 411 -10.94 20.62 8.27
N GLY A 412 -11.61 20.36 9.42
CA GLY A 412 -10.94 19.87 10.63
C GLY A 412 -10.26 18.52 10.40
N PHE A 413 -10.88 17.61 9.64
CA PHE A 413 -10.25 16.33 9.33
C PHE A 413 -9.03 16.48 8.42
N LEU A 414 -9.04 17.37 7.44
CA LEU A 414 -7.87 17.68 6.62
C LEU A 414 -6.71 18.18 7.49
N TRP A 415 -6.97 19.03 8.48
CA TRP A 415 -5.96 19.46 9.46
C TRP A 415 -5.43 18.29 10.30
N VAL A 416 -6.28 17.36 10.72
CA VAL A 416 -5.84 16.15 11.43
C VAL A 416 -4.88 15.35 10.58
N ILE A 417 -5.18 15.13 9.29
CA ILE A 417 -4.29 14.40 8.36
C ILE A 417 -2.95 15.13 8.22
N LEU A 418 -2.97 16.46 8.03
CA LEU A 418 -1.75 17.26 7.88
C LEU A 418 -0.85 17.21 9.12
N LEU A 419 -1.43 17.42 10.31
CA LEU A 419 -0.72 17.39 11.58
C LEU A 419 -0.15 16.01 11.91
N SER A 420 -0.94 14.97 11.66
CA SER A 420 -0.52 13.58 11.81
C SER A 420 0.67 13.25 10.89
N SER A 421 0.56 13.54 9.59
CA SER A 421 1.66 13.30 8.66
C SER A 421 2.91 14.11 8.98
N ALA A 422 2.76 15.35 9.48
CA ALA A 422 3.89 16.15 9.93
C ALA A 422 4.56 15.55 11.18
N TYR A 423 3.75 15.11 12.16
CA TYR A 423 4.23 14.46 13.38
C TYR A 423 5.01 13.18 13.07
N THR A 424 4.42 12.25 12.31
CA THR A 424 5.05 10.96 11.99
C THR A 424 6.29 11.14 11.12
N CYS A 425 6.25 12.03 10.12
CA CYS A 425 7.40 12.38 9.31
C CYS A 425 8.56 12.93 10.17
N GLN A 426 8.26 13.84 11.11
CA GLN A 426 9.25 14.44 11.99
C GLN A 426 9.86 13.40 12.96
N MET A 427 9.02 12.60 13.62
CA MET A 427 9.48 11.61 14.61
C MET A 427 10.32 10.51 13.95
N ASN A 428 9.85 9.95 12.84
CA ASN A 428 10.57 8.92 12.11
C ASN A 428 11.88 9.45 11.52
N THR A 429 11.88 10.65 10.92
CA THR A 429 13.09 11.27 10.36
C THR A 429 14.10 11.61 11.46
N ALA A 430 13.69 12.19 12.58
CA ALA A 430 14.56 12.48 13.71
C ALA A 430 15.22 11.21 14.25
N ARG A 431 14.45 10.11 14.37
CA ARG A 431 14.99 8.82 14.80
C ARG A 431 15.96 8.23 13.77
N LEU A 432 15.62 8.30 12.48
CA LEU A 432 16.50 7.86 11.39
C LEU A 432 17.85 8.57 11.46
N LEU A 433 17.85 9.90 11.58
CA LEU A 433 19.07 10.71 11.67
C LEU A 433 19.90 10.37 12.92
N HIS A 434 19.24 10.15 14.05
CA HIS A 434 19.91 9.76 15.29
C HIS A 434 20.61 8.40 15.18
N VAL A 435 19.92 7.39 14.59
CA VAL A 435 20.44 6.01 14.47
C VAL A 435 21.52 5.91 13.40
N SER A 436 21.34 6.58 12.25
CA SER A 436 22.32 6.55 11.16
C SER A 436 23.51 7.46 11.39
N GLY A 437 23.38 8.51 12.21
CA GLY A 437 24.38 9.57 12.35
C GLY A 437 24.43 10.53 11.14
N LEU A 438 23.48 10.42 10.21
CA LEU A 438 23.41 11.27 9.03
C LEU A 438 23.15 12.73 9.40
N GLN A 439 23.94 13.65 8.86
CA GLN A 439 23.72 15.07 9.06
C GLN A 439 22.48 15.57 8.30
N PRO A 440 21.58 16.34 8.93
CA PRO A 440 20.36 16.83 8.28
C PRO A 440 20.69 17.80 7.14
N ARG A 441 20.24 17.47 5.92
CA ARG A 441 20.36 18.30 4.71
C ARG A 441 18.98 18.74 4.23
N LEU A 442 18.19 19.35 5.12
CA LEU A 442 16.78 19.68 4.90
C LEU A 442 16.54 20.49 3.61
N TRP A 443 17.46 21.39 3.28
CA TRP A 443 17.38 22.15 2.03
C TRP A 443 17.38 21.23 0.80
N ARG A 444 18.26 20.22 0.77
CA ARG A 444 18.37 19.29 -0.35
C ARG A 444 17.18 18.32 -0.44
N TRP A 445 16.62 17.91 0.71
CA TRP A 445 15.57 16.92 0.76
C TRP A 445 14.16 17.50 0.59
N LEU A 446 13.93 18.71 1.09
CA LEU A 446 12.63 19.39 1.11
C LEU A 446 12.66 20.78 0.50
N GLY A 447 13.63 21.64 0.85
CA GLY A 447 13.65 23.04 0.44
C GLY A 447 13.74 23.23 -1.06
N ALA A 448 14.75 22.63 -1.69
CA ALA A 448 14.94 22.71 -3.14
C ALA A 448 13.78 22.05 -3.93
N PRO A 449 13.30 20.84 -3.57
CA PRO A 449 12.11 20.26 -4.19
C PRO A 449 10.84 21.12 -4.01
N ALA A 450 10.63 21.69 -2.82
CA ALA A 450 9.48 22.56 -2.57
C ALA A 450 9.53 23.85 -3.41
N LEU A 451 10.70 24.47 -3.54
CA LEU A 451 10.88 25.62 -4.41
C LEU A 451 10.55 25.27 -5.87
N ALA A 452 11.08 24.15 -6.38
CA ALA A 452 10.77 23.68 -7.72
C ALA A 452 9.28 23.38 -7.91
N ALA A 453 8.62 22.80 -6.90
CA ALA A 453 7.18 22.57 -6.90
C ALA A 453 6.39 23.88 -6.98
N LEU A 454 6.77 24.89 -6.21
CA LEU A 454 6.11 26.21 -6.23
C LEU A 454 6.25 26.91 -7.59
N VAL A 455 7.47 26.91 -8.17
CA VAL A 455 7.70 27.49 -9.50
C VAL A 455 6.89 26.73 -10.56
N SER A 456 6.91 25.40 -10.52
CA SER A 456 6.15 24.59 -11.46
C SER A 456 4.63 24.72 -11.28
N ALA A 457 4.15 24.93 -10.05
CA ALA A 457 2.74 25.20 -9.80
C ALA A 457 2.31 26.54 -10.41
N GLY A 458 3.13 27.59 -10.28
CA GLY A 458 2.88 28.88 -10.95
C GLY A 458 2.80 28.75 -12.48
N ALA A 459 3.75 28.03 -13.08
CA ALA A 459 3.72 27.73 -14.51
C ALA A 459 2.50 26.86 -14.89
N GLY A 460 2.14 25.91 -14.03
CA GLY A 460 0.99 25.03 -14.20
C GLY A 460 -0.35 25.78 -14.17
N GLU A 461 -0.52 26.77 -13.28
CA GLU A 461 -1.73 27.62 -13.26
C GLU A 461 -1.81 28.47 -14.54
N GLY A 462 -0.69 29.02 -15.04
CA GLY A 462 -0.65 29.70 -16.32
C GLY A 462 -1.06 28.79 -17.48
N LEU A 463 -0.55 27.56 -17.50
CA LEU A 463 -0.90 26.56 -18.52
C LEU A 463 -2.37 26.10 -18.39
N ARG A 464 -2.89 25.97 -17.17
CA ARG A 464 -4.30 25.68 -16.90
C ARG A 464 -5.21 26.79 -17.43
N ALA A 465 -4.82 28.06 -17.28
CA ALA A 465 -5.56 29.20 -17.82
C ALA A 465 -5.60 29.16 -19.36
N LEU A 466 -4.50 28.83 -20.02
CA LEU A 466 -4.42 28.67 -21.48
C LEU A 466 -5.30 27.52 -21.99
N LEU A 467 -5.38 26.42 -21.24
CA LEU A 467 -6.16 25.24 -21.58
C LEU A 467 -7.60 25.28 -21.05
N ALA A 468 -8.03 26.37 -20.41
CA ALA A 468 -9.34 26.48 -19.77
C ALA A 468 -10.52 26.22 -20.73
N GLY A 469 -10.42 26.68 -21.97
CA GLY A 469 -11.43 26.41 -22.99
C GLY A 469 -11.61 24.93 -23.31
N TRP A 470 -10.51 24.18 -23.37
CA TRP A 470 -10.53 22.72 -23.64
C TRP A 470 -11.01 21.92 -22.42
N LEU A 471 -10.73 22.38 -21.22
CA LEU A 471 -11.17 21.76 -19.96
C LEU A 471 -12.67 21.99 -19.71
N GLY A 472 -13.21 23.16 -20.06
CA GLY A 472 -14.59 23.54 -19.78
C GLY A 472 -15.58 22.97 -20.79
N SER A 473 -15.35 23.22 -22.09
CA SER A 473 -16.29 22.90 -23.18
C SER A 473 -15.88 21.70 -24.04
N GLY A 474 -14.68 21.15 -23.83
CA GLY A 474 -14.15 20.04 -24.62
C GLY A 474 -14.84 18.70 -24.36
N SER A 475 -14.82 17.82 -25.37
CA SER A 475 -15.19 16.41 -25.21
C SER A 475 -14.28 15.68 -24.23
N THR A 476 -14.67 14.52 -23.74
CA THR A 476 -13.82 13.73 -22.79
C THR A 476 -12.38 13.51 -23.30
N PRO A 477 -12.15 13.14 -24.59
CA PRO A 477 -10.78 13.01 -25.09
C PRO A 477 -10.00 14.32 -25.13
N THR A 478 -10.67 15.45 -25.43
CA THR A 478 -9.99 16.77 -25.41
C THR A 478 -9.61 17.21 -24.01
N ARG A 479 -10.46 16.95 -23.03
CA ARG A 479 -10.16 17.17 -21.60
C ARG A 479 -8.97 16.32 -21.13
N LEU A 480 -8.94 15.05 -21.52
CA LEU A 480 -7.83 14.15 -21.20
C LEU A 480 -6.54 14.65 -21.86
N ALA A 481 -6.58 15.03 -23.14
CA ALA A 481 -5.41 15.57 -23.83
C ALA A 481 -4.89 16.86 -23.18
N ALA A 482 -5.78 17.77 -22.75
CA ALA A 482 -5.42 18.99 -22.02
C ALA A 482 -4.78 18.68 -20.65
N LEU A 483 -5.30 17.72 -19.91
CA LEU A 483 -4.73 17.26 -18.65
C LEU A 483 -3.34 16.64 -18.83
N CYS A 484 -3.18 15.78 -19.85
CA CYS A 484 -1.88 15.19 -20.16
C CYS A 484 -0.87 16.26 -20.59
N ALA A 485 -1.23 17.14 -21.50
CA ALA A 485 -0.35 18.23 -21.95
C ALA A 485 0.05 19.16 -20.79
N GLY A 486 -0.92 19.55 -19.96
CA GLY A 486 -0.67 20.39 -18.79
C GLY A 486 0.19 19.68 -17.74
N GLY A 487 -0.08 18.42 -17.45
CA GLY A 487 0.68 17.60 -16.51
C GLY A 487 2.12 17.39 -16.98
N PHE A 488 2.33 17.02 -18.23
CA PHE A 488 3.67 16.85 -18.82
C PHE A 488 4.43 18.18 -18.90
N GLY A 489 3.78 19.27 -19.31
CA GLY A 489 4.40 20.59 -19.33
C GLY A 489 4.87 21.04 -17.95
N MET A 490 4.02 20.86 -16.94
CA MET A 490 4.36 21.16 -15.56
C MET A 490 5.48 20.27 -15.01
N ALA A 491 5.46 18.97 -15.33
CA ALA A 491 6.53 18.04 -14.98
C ALA A 491 7.86 18.43 -15.61
N ALA A 492 7.85 18.84 -16.88
CA ALA A 492 9.04 19.32 -17.58
C ALA A 492 9.63 20.57 -16.91
N VAL A 493 8.80 21.55 -16.53
CA VAL A 493 9.24 22.74 -15.79
C VAL A 493 9.82 22.36 -14.43
N CYS A 494 9.15 21.48 -13.67
CA CYS A 494 9.63 21.03 -12.37
C CYS A 494 11.00 20.33 -12.48
N LEU A 495 11.17 19.44 -13.45
CA LEU A 495 12.43 18.75 -13.70
C LEU A 495 13.53 19.73 -14.16
N ALA A 496 13.20 20.70 -15.02
CA ALA A 496 14.14 21.73 -15.46
C ALA A 496 14.64 22.60 -14.28
N VAL A 497 13.78 22.93 -13.33
CA VAL A 497 14.16 23.66 -12.11
C VAL A 497 14.93 22.77 -11.13
N GLN A 498 14.54 21.51 -10.97
CA GLN A 498 15.24 20.58 -10.08
C GLN A 498 16.62 20.16 -10.60
N TRP A 499 16.84 20.21 -11.92
CA TRP A 499 18.09 19.80 -12.53
C TRP A 499 19.30 20.55 -12.00
N PRO A 500 19.35 21.90 -12.02
CA PRO A 500 20.45 22.68 -11.47
C PRO A 500 20.48 22.66 -9.92
N LEU A 501 19.34 22.42 -9.27
CA LEU A 501 19.25 22.29 -7.81
C LEU A 501 19.81 20.96 -7.29
N GLY A 502 20.38 20.14 -8.22
CA GLY A 502 21.21 18.99 -7.95
C GLY A 502 20.62 17.64 -8.35
N LEU A 503 19.42 17.58 -8.96
CA LEU A 503 18.91 16.34 -9.55
C LEU A 503 19.86 15.83 -10.66
N GLY A 504 20.45 16.73 -11.44
CA GLY A 504 21.41 16.41 -12.47
C GLY A 504 22.68 15.70 -11.96
N GLU A 505 23.18 16.08 -10.78
CA GLU A 505 24.31 15.40 -10.12
C GLU A 505 23.97 13.94 -9.77
N GLU A 506 22.75 13.70 -9.27
CA GLU A 506 22.28 12.36 -8.89
C GLU A 506 22.11 11.45 -10.09
N VAL A 507 21.45 11.93 -11.14
CA VAL A 507 21.29 11.18 -12.38
C VAL A 507 22.66 10.86 -12.99
N GLY A 508 23.58 11.83 -13.00
CA GLY A 508 24.96 11.63 -13.44
C GLY A 508 25.72 10.60 -12.60
N ALA A 509 25.52 10.59 -11.28
CA ALA A 509 26.13 9.61 -10.38
C ALA A 509 25.57 8.18 -10.60
N ILE A 510 24.27 8.04 -10.82
CA ILE A 510 23.62 6.76 -11.13
C ILE A 510 24.16 6.20 -12.44
N LEU A 511 24.23 7.01 -13.50
CA LEU A 511 24.73 6.60 -14.81
C LEU A 511 26.21 6.20 -14.77
N ARG A 512 27.05 6.90 -14.01
CA ARG A 512 28.47 6.53 -13.81
C ARG A 512 28.62 5.21 -13.09
N THR A 513 27.81 4.98 -12.05
CA THR A 513 27.83 3.73 -11.28
C THR A 513 27.40 2.53 -12.15
N GLU A 514 26.41 2.72 -13.00
CA GLU A 514 25.92 1.69 -13.92
C GLU A 514 26.95 1.38 -15.02
N LYS A 515 27.60 2.42 -15.55
CA LYS A 515 28.70 2.26 -16.53
C LYS A 515 29.88 1.49 -15.93
N SER A 516 30.30 1.83 -14.71
CA SER A 516 31.37 1.13 -13.98
C SER A 516 30.99 -0.34 -13.65
N ARG A 517 29.72 -0.63 -13.33
CA ARG A 517 29.23 -2.01 -13.17
C ARG A 517 29.27 -2.80 -14.47
N ARG A 518 28.87 -2.20 -15.59
CA ARG A 518 28.93 -2.84 -16.92
C ARG A 518 30.37 -3.09 -17.38
N GLU A 519 31.28 -2.18 -17.10
CA GLU A 519 32.70 -2.33 -17.39
C GLU A 519 33.34 -3.44 -16.54
N ARG A 520 33.02 -3.56 -15.25
CA ARG A 520 33.46 -4.66 -14.38
C ARG A 520 32.86 -6.01 -14.78
N GLN A 521 31.67 -6.08 -15.34
CA GLN A 521 31.07 -7.30 -15.87
C GLN A 521 31.67 -7.71 -17.21
N LYS A 522 32.19 -6.80 -18.01
CA LYS A 522 32.86 -7.07 -19.28
C LYS A 522 34.33 -7.45 -19.12
N SER A 523 34.93 -7.33 -17.93
CA SER A 523 36.33 -7.63 -17.61
C SER A 523 36.59 -8.90 -16.80
N PRO A 524 35.87 -10.04 -16.96
CA PRO A 524 36.26 -11.29 -16.32
C PRO A 524 37.27 -12.15 -17.13
N GLU A 525 37.57 -11.81 -18.39
CA GLU A 525 38.36 -12.71 -19.27
C GLU A 525 39.88 -12.55 -19.20
N ASN A 526 40.43 -11.56 -18.50
CA ASN A 526 41.88 -11.29 -18.52
C ASN A 526 42.66 -11.64 -17.24
N ARG A 527 42.05 -12.38 -16.27
CA ARG A 527 42.77 -12.81 -15.05
C ARG A 527 43.18 -14.29 -15.01
N ASN A 528 42.89 -15.10 -16.03
CA ASN A 528 43.24 -16.54 -16.04
C ASN A 528 44.30 -16.95 -17.06
N CYS A 529 45.09 -16.03 -17.63
CA CYS A 529 46.15 -16.37 -18.58
C CYS A 529 47.58 -15.99 -18.15
N SER A 530 47.86 -15.85 -16.84
CA SER A 530 49.26 -15.67 -16.41
C SER A 530 49.56 -16.45 -15.14
N GLY A 531 49.64 -17.79 -15.26
CA GLY A 531 49.97 -18.62 -14.10
C GLY A 531 50.21 -20.10 -14.43
N HIS A 532 50.82 -20.40 -15.58
CA HIS A 532 51.46 -21.72 -15.77
C HIS A 532 52.55 -21.63 -16.87
N ARG A 533 53.71 -21.10 -16.49
CA ARG A 533 54.99 -21.44 -17.13
C ARG A 533 56.12 -21.28 -16.12
N GLY A 534 56.78 -22.37 -15.81
CA GLY A 534 58.09 -22.43 -15.14
C GLY A 534 58.03 -23.00 -13.73
N GLU A 535 58.28 -24.27 -13.58
CA GLU A 535 59.57 -24.77 -13.16
C GLU A 535 59.52 -26.28 -12.97
N ASN A 536 60.57 -26.93 -13.48
CA ASN A 536 61.02 -28.29 -13.44
C ASN A 536 60.82 -29.14 -12.19
#